data_ed2e43fc0c62425996889faa68e537d6
#
_entry.id   ed2e43fc0c62425996889faa68e537d6
#
_cell.length_a   1.000
_cell.length_b   1.000
_cell.length_c   1.000
_cell.angle_alpha   90.00
_cell.angle_beta   90.00
_cell.angle_gamma   90.00
#
_symmetry.space_group_name_H-M   'P 1'
#
loop_
_entity.id
_entity.type
_entity.pdbx_description
1 polymer ?
#
loop_
_entity_poly.entity_id
_entity_poly.type
_entity_poly.pdbx_seq_one_letter_code
_entity_poly.pdbx_strand_id
1 'polypeptide(L)'
;MLTKDIYTAEKITDIITRIRMPGNVFAYIAEGTERAAVIDTGFGLGPFREYAEERLQGKPYDLILTHGHLDHAGGAAQFDQVYMNLRDLEVARAHTEKKLRAGFMKGSGLEFEDSDLADEKAEGYTLLQYGQKFDLGNEVLEIVNLGGHTPGSVGILFTEERILLAGDACCSFTLLFGGKESLSVREYRDNLIETWEKYHDRFDTMIYSHPHNYGGPEVMTQMIELCNEILEGRDDRIEKPGMFGQHSYIAKATDQFGRRPDGKIANLQYAADTV
;
A
#
# COMPACT_ATOMS: atom_id res chain seq x y z
N MET A 1 1.28 -27.09 5.75
CA MET A 1 0.30 -26.30 4.95
C MET A 1 -0.39 -25.34 5.90
N LEU A 2 -0.27 -24.06 5.64
CA LEU A 2 -0.88 -23.01 6.48
C LEU A 2 -2.40 -23.00 6.31
N THR A 3 -3.11 -22.68 7.41
CA THR A 3 -4.56 -22.53 7.44
C THR A 3 -4.96 -21.07 7.51
N LYS A 4 -6.27 -20.79 7.47
CA LYS A 4 -6.81 -19.42 7.58
C LYS A 4 -6.59 -18.75 8.94
N ASP A 5 -6.16 -19.49 9.96
CA ASP A 5 -5.90 -18.98 11.32
C ASP A 5 -4.72 -18.01 11.40
N ILE A 6 -3.91 -17.92 10.31
CA ILE A 6 -2.83 -16.93 10.19
C ILE A 6 -3.35 -15.51 9.92
N TYR A 7 -4.63 -15.35 9.62
CA TYR A 7 -5.28 -14.07 9.34
C TYR A 7 -6.13 -13.63 10.53
N THR A 8 -6.04 -12.36 10.88
CA THR A 8 -6.87 -11.78 11.95
C THR A 8 -7.66 -10.59 11.41
N ALA A 9 -8.98 -10.67 11.54
CA ALA A 9 -9.89 -9.60 11.11
C ALA A 9 -10.15 -8.61 12.23
N GLU A 10 -10.17 -7.32 11.86
CA GLU A 10 -10.56 -6.21 12.71
C GLU A 10 -11.53 -5.30 11.95
N LYS A 11 -12.71 -5.06 12.53
CA LYS A 11 -13.70 -4.17 11.93
C LYS A 11 -13.30 -2.71 12.18
N ILE A 12 -13.07 -1.97 11.12
CA ILE A 12 -12.75 -0.53 11.18
C ILE A 12 -14.03 0.30 11.17
N THR A 13 -14.94 0.00 10.22
CA THR A 13 -16.29 0.56 10.14
C THR A 13 -17.29 -0.54 9.84
N ASP A 14 -18.55 -0.21 9.58
CA ASP A 14 -19.53 -1.22 9.14
C ASP A 14 -19.26 -1.75 7.75
N ILE A 15 -18.56 -0.98 6.92
CA ILE A 15 -18.16 -1.33 5.55
C ILE A 15 -16.76 -1.97 5.51
N ILE A 16 -15.80 -1.44 6.28
CA ILE A 16 -14.38 -1.74 6.14
C ILE A 16 -13.93 -2.71 7.22
N THR A 17 -13.44 -3.87 6.81
CA THR A 17 -12.73 -4.84 7.65
C THR A 17 -11.25 -4.88 7.26
N ARG A 18 -10.36 -4.65 8.21
CA ARG A 18 -8.91 -4.81 8.08
C ARG A 18 -8.51 -6.23 8.41
N ILE A 19 -7.68 -6.84 7.57
CA ILE A 19 -7.15 -8.19 7.76
C ILE A 19 -5.65 -8.08 8.01
N ARG A 20 -5.23 -8.40 9.23
CA ARG A 20 -3.79 -8.54 9.54
C ARG A 20 -3.29 -9.84 8.94
N MET A 21 -2.24 -9.74 8.16
CA MET A 21 -1.60 -10.85 7.46
C MET A 21 -0.18 -11.09 7.99
N PRO A 22 0.41 -12.27 7.75
CA PRO A 22 1.82 -12.52 8.03
C PRO A 22 2.73 -11.46 7.40
N GLY A 23 3.81 -11.09 8.10
CA GLY A 23 4.72 -10.03 7.65
C GLY A 23 4.32 -8.63 8.11
N ASN A 24 3.33 -8.49 9.01
CA ASN A 24 2.85 -7.20 9.53
C ASN A 24 2.34 -6.25 8.42
N VAL A 25 1.60 -6.79 7.48
CA VAL A 25 0.90 -6.05 6.45
C VAL A 25 -0.61 -6.24 6.59
N PHE A 26 -1.38 -5.30 6.10
CA PHE A 26 -2.83 -5.34 6.09
C PHE A 26 -3.37 -5.48 4.66
N ALA A 27 -4.30 -6.40 4.48
CA ALA A 27 -5.28 -6.36 3.42
C ALA A 27 -6.60 -5.81 3.95
N TYR A 28 -7.52 -5.45 3.06
CA TYR A 28 -8.84 -4.95 3.46
C TYR A 28 -9.94 -5.66 2.69
N ILE A 29 -11.10 -5.77 3.34
CA ILE A 29 -12.35 -6.17 2.70
C ILE A 29 -13.34 -5.03 2.92
N ALA A 30 -13.79 -4.44 1.82
CA ALA A 30 -14.86 -3.45 1.79
C ALA A 30 -16.15 -4.15 1.36
N GLU A 31 -17.17 -4.13 2.22
CA GLU A 31 -18.39 -4.86 1.97
C GLU A 31 -19.61 -3.94 1.95
N GLY A 32 -20.09 -3.62 0.74
CA GLY A 32 -21.35 -2.90 0.56
C GLY A 32 -22.56 -3.80 0.50
N THR A 33 -23.74 -3.22 0.22
CA THR A 33 -25.02 -3.96 0.16
C THR A 33 -25.11 -4.90 -1.03
N GLU A 34 -24.49 -4.56 -2.17
CA GLU A 34 -24.61 -5.31 -3.42
C GLU A 34 -23.34 -6.07 -3.80
N ARG A 35 -22.19 -5.43 -3.59
CA ARG A 35 -20.89 -5.96 -3.97
C ARG A 35 -19.86 -5.71 -2.85
N ALA A 36 -18.69 -6.28 -3.03
CA ALA A 36 -17.54 -6.06 -2.16
C ALA A 36 -16.27 -5.78 -2.98
N ALA A 37 -15.25 -5.29 -2.31
CA ALA A 37 -13.88 -5.25 -2.82
C ALA A 37 -12.94 -5.91 -1.82
N VAL A 38 -12.01 -6.72 -2.32
CA VAL A 38 -10.83 -7.18 -1.59
C VAL A 38 -9.67 -6.28 -2.02
N ILE A 39 -8.92 -5.74 -1.07
CA ILE A 39 -7.85 -4.80 -1.34
C ILE A 39 -6.56 -5.38 -0.79
N ASP A 40 -5.58 -5.60 -1.67
CA ASP A 40 -4.31 -6.27 -1.43
C ASP A 40 -4.42 -7.74 -0.99
N THR A 41 -3.30 -8.46 -1.03
CA THR A 41 -3.24 -9.92 -0.85
C THR A 41 -2.08 -10.41 0.02
N GLY A 42 -1.34 -9.48 0.65
CA GLY A 42 -0.17 -9.81 1.44
C GLY A 42 0.94 -10.48 0.63
N PHE A 43 1.82 -11.17 1.33
CA PHE A 43 2.91 -11.97 0.72
C PHE A 43 2.43 -13.23 -0.03
N GLY A 44 1.12 -13.49 -0.04
CA GLY A 44 0.55 -14.68 -0.68
C GLY A 44 0.75 -15.96 0.12
N LEU A 45 0.94 -15.88 1.43
CA LEU A 45 1.00 -17.03 2.33
C LEU A 45 -0.39 -17.50 2.72
N GLY A 46 -0.62 -18.80 2.63
CA GLY A 46 -1.88 -19.45 2.99
C GLY A 46 -3.05 -19.16 2.03
N PRO A 47 -4.25 -19.67 2.33
CA PRO A 47 -5.40 -19.63 1.44
C PRO A 47 -6.23 -18.35 1.60
N PHE A 48 -5.68 -17.19 1.20
CA PHE A 48 -6.33 -15.89 1.42
C PHE A 48 -7.63 -15.72 0.60
N ARG A 49 -7.66 -16.21 -0.64
CA ARG A 49 -8.89 -16.20 -1.44
C ARG A 49 -10.04 -16.91 -0.72
N GLU A 50 -9.79 -18.13 -0.23
CA GLU A 50 -10.81 -18.88 0.50
C GLU A 50 -11.27 -18.16 1.77
N TYR A 51 -10.35 -17.54 2.49
CA TYR A 51 -10.66 -16.74 3.67
C TYR A 51 -11.57 -15.56 3.33
N ALA A 52 -11.29 -14.84 2.26
CA ALA A 52 -12.09 -13.72 1.80
C ALA A 52 -13.48 -14.17 1.34
N GLU A 53 -13.56 -15.24 0.52
CA GLU A 53 -14.81 -15.77 -0.02
C GLU A 53 -15.75 -16.31 1.08
N GLU A 54 -15.21 -16.94 2.12
CA GLU A 54 -16.02 -17.38 3.27
C GLU A 54 -16.65 -16.20 4.02
N ARG A 55 -15.92 -15.08 4.16
CA ARG A 55 -16.45 -13.88 4.79
C ARG A 55 -17.52 -13.21 3.94
N LEU A 56 -17.34 -13.20 2.64
CA LEU A 56 -18.26 -12.58 1.67
C LEU A 56 -19.51 -13.40 1.39
N GLN A 57 -19.54 -14.68 1.78
CA GLN A 57 -20.71 -15.56 1.70
C GLN A 57 -21.38 -15.58 0.32
N GLY A 58 -20.58 -15.54 -0.75
CA GLY A 58 -21.05 -15.53 -2.14
C GLY A 58 -21.38 -14.15 -2.70
N LYS A 59 -21.17 -13.07 -1.97
CA LYS A 59 -21.28 -11.71 -2.51
C LYS A 59 -20.24 -11.51 -3.62
N PRO A 60 -20.63 -10.97 -4.79
CA PRO A 60 -19.69 -10.68 -5.87
C PRO A 60 -18.68 -9.62 -5.42
N TYR A 61 -17.42 -9.80 -5.80
CA TYR A 61 -16.35 -8.90 -5.40
C TYR A 61 -15.31 -8.66 -6.52
N ASP A 62 -14.56 -7.59 -6.39
CA ASP A 62 -13.38 -7.27 -7.19
C ASP A 62 -12.13 -7.30 -6.30
N LEU A 63 -11.00 -7.83 -6.82
CA LEU A 63 -9.70 -7.66 -6.16
C LEU A 63 -9.00 -6.43 -6.74
N ILE A 64 -8.62 -5.49 -5.88
CA ILE A 64 -7.92 -4.26 -6.21
C ILE A 64 -6.57 -4.26 -5.49
N LEU A 65 -5.46 -4.10 -6.22
CA LEU A 65 -4.15 -3.91 -5.64
C LEU A 65 -3.83 -2.43 -5.52
N THR A 66 -3.35 -2.02 -4.35
CA THR A 66 -2.85 -0.65 -4.13
C THR A 66 -1.58 -0.40 -4.93
N HIS A 67 -0.69 -1.40 -5.03
CA HIS A 67 0.54 -1.34 -5.80
C HIS A 67 1.18 -2.73 -6.00
N GLY A 68 2.30 -2.79 -6.71
CA GLY A 68 2.91 -4.04 -7.18
C GLY A 68 3.89 -4.72 -6.22
N HIS A 69 4.14 -4.23 -5.00
CA HIS A 69 5.10 -4.83 -4.10
C HIS A 69 4.67 -6.20 -3.58
N LEU A 70 5.67 -6.95 -3.12
CA LEU A 70 5.58 -8.38 -2.75
C LEU A 70 4.62 -8.66 -1.58
N ASP A 71 4.45 -7.72 -0.70
CA ASP A 71 3.58 -7.80 0.47
C ASP A 71 2.16 -7.25 0.23
N HIS A 72 1.87 -6.84 -1.01
CA HIS A 72 0.55 -6.41 -1.47
C HIS A 72 0.04 -7.28 -2.61
N ALA A 73 0.88 -7.54 -3.61
CA ALA A 73 0.54 -8.32 -4.80
C ALA A 73 0.87 -9.82 -4.68
N GLY A 74 1.52 -10.25 -3.60
CA GLY A 74 2.09 -11.61 -3.48
C GLY A 74 1.08 -12.75 -3.59
N GLY A 75 -0.17 -12.52 -3.19
CA GLY A 75 -1.26 -13.50 -3.31
C GLY A 75 -2.17 -13.33 -4.54
N ALA A 76 -1.85 -12.41 -5.44
CA ALA A 76 -2.69 -12.08 -6.59
C ALA A 76 -3.00 -13.27 -7.51
N ALA A 77 -2.11 -14.26 -7.60
CA ALA A 77 -2.33 -15.47 -8.38
C ALA A 77 -3.46 -16.37 -7.86
N GLN A 78 -3.91 -16.18 -6.64
CA GLN A 78 -5.07 -16.91 -6.10
C GLN A 78 -6.40 -16.43 -6.71
N PHE A 79 -6.43 -15.26 -7.37
CA PHE A 79 -7.64 -14.62 -7.85
C PHE A 79 -7.69 -14.58 -9.37
N ASP A 80 -8.90 -14.79 -9.92
CA ASP A 80 -9.11 -14.86 -11.37
C ASP A 80 -8.99 -13.46 -12.00
N GLN A 81 -9.65 -12.45 -11.40
CA GLN A 81 -9.60 -11.07 -11.86
C GLN A 81 -8.93 -10.18 -10.81
N VAL A 82 -7.90 -9.45 -11.24
CA VAL A 82 -7.09 -8.59 -10.38
C VAL A 82 -6.91 -7.24 -11.04
N TYR A 83 -7.42 -6.19 -10.42
CA TYR A 83 -7.22 -4.82 -10.86
C TYR A 83 -5.91 -4.26 -10.30
N MET A 84 -5.07 -3.69 -11.17
CA MET A 84 -3.82 -3.02 -10.80
C MET A 84 -3.52 -1.90 -11.80
N ASN A 85 -2.93 -0.80 -11.35
CA ASN A 85 -2.40 0.20 -12.25
C ASN A 85 -1.20 -0.37 -13.01
N LEU A 86 -1.28 -0.41 -14.35
CA LEU A 86 -0.27 -1.11 -15.17
C LEU A 86 1.10 -0.40 -15.21
N ARG A 87 1.24 0.80 -14.62
CA ARG A 87 2.56 1.40 -14.37
C ARG A 87 3.40 0.55 -13.40
N ASP A 88 2.74 -0.30 -12.59
CA ASP A 88 3.40 -1.22 -11.66
C ASP A 88 3.63 -2.62 -12.23
N LEU A 89 3.39 -2.86 -13.52
CA LEU A 89 3.50 -4.20 -14.08
C LEU A 89 4.92 -4.77 -13.95
N GLU A 90 5.97 -3.96 -14.13
CA GLU A 90 7.36 -4.41 -13.97
C GLU A 90 7.69 -4.70 -12.50
N VAL A 91 7.22 -3.85 -11.59
CA VAL A 91 7.35 -4.05 -10.14
C VAL A 91 6.68 -5.35 -9.72
N ALA A 92 5.40 -5.54 -10.09
CA ALA A 92 4.67 -6.76 -9.75
C ALA A 92 5.31 -8.04 -10.30
N ARG A 93 5.85 -8.00 -11.54
CA ARG A 93 6.57 -9.14 -12.11
C ARG A 93 7.78 -9.56 -11.27
N ALA A 94 8.57 -8.59 -10.81
CA ALA A 94 9.74 -8.86 -9.98
C ALA A 94 9.33 -9.29 -8.56
N HIS A 95 8.35 -8.63 -7.98
CA HIS A 95 7.98 -8.78 -6.59
C HIS A 95 7.07 -10.00 -6.31
N THR A 96 6.35 -10.53 -7.29
CA THR A 96 5.56 -11.76 -7.11
C THR A 96 6.37 -13.04 -7.20
N GLU A 97 7.67 -12.98 -7.49
CA GLU A 97 8.55 -14.16 -7.48
C GLU A 97 8.53 -14.87 -6.12
N LYS A 98 8.25 -16.19 -6.10
CA LYS A 98 8.20 -16.99 -4.86
C LYS A 98 9.48 -16.91 -4.04
N LYS A 99 10.63 -16.98 -4.70
CA LYS A 99 11.94 -16.95 -4.04
C LYS A 99 12.16 -15.65 -3.28
N LEU A 100 11.75 -14.52 -3.85
CA LEU A 100 11.85 -13.21 -3.22
C LEU A 100 10.94 -13.14 -1.99
N ARG A 101 9.66 -13.49 -2.14
CA ARG A 101 8.66 -13.50 -1.06
C ARG A 101 9.09 -14.44 0.09
N ALA A 102 9.54 -15.65 -0.23
CA ALA A 102 10.07 -16.60 0.75
C ALA A 102 11.28 -16.02 1.49
N GLY A 103 12.17 -15.32 0.78
CA GLY A 103 13.34 -14.67 1.38
C GLY A 103 12.97 -13.64 2.44
N PHE A 104 12.00 -12.77 2.15
CA PHE A 104 11.49 -11.78 3.10
C PHE A 104 10.79 -12.42 4.30
N MET A 105 10.04 -13.50 4.08
CA MET A 105 9.28 -14.15 5.15
C MET A 105 10.10 -15.04 6.08
N LYS A 106 11.30 -15.47 5.70
CA LYS A 106 12.19 -16.28 6.57
C LYS A 106 12.52 -15.65 7.91
N GLY A 107 12.47 -14.33 8.01
CA GLY A 107 12.73 -13.59 9.26
C GLY A 107 11.47 -13.28 10.08
N SER A 108 10.29 -13.66 9.64
CA SER A 108 9.01 -13.28 10.26
C SER A 108 8.65 -14.08 11.53
N GLY A 109 9.37 -15.18 11.80
CA GLY A 109 9.03 -16.11 12.88
C GLY A 109 7.89 -17.09 12.55
N LEU A 110 7.31 -17.02 11.34
CA LEU A 110 6.33 -17.99 10.85
C LEU A 110 7.05 -19.13 10.12
N GLU A 111 6.76 -20.37 10.51
CA GLU A 111 7.21 -21.55 9.79
C GLU A 111 6.27 -21.84 8.61
N PHE A 112 6.81 -21.96 7.42
CA PHE A 112 6.07 -22.23 6.18
C PHE A 112 6.92 -23.01 5.18
N GLU A 113 6.26 -23.64 4.22
CA GLU A 113 6.88 -24.33 3.09
C GLU A 113 6.58 -23.57 1.78
N ASP A 114 7.33 -23.86 0.72
CA ASP A 114 7.10 -23.22 -0.61
C ASP A 114 5.68 -23.47 -1.15
N SER A 115 5.06 -24.60 -0.76
CA SER A 115 3.67 -24.93 -1.10
C SER A 115 2.63 -24.04 -0.39
N ASP A 116 3.02 -23.33 0.67
CA ASP A 116 2.16 -22.40 1.38
C ASP A 116 2.12 -21.01 0.70
N LEU A 117 3.03 -20.76 -0.25
CA LEU A 117 3.05 -19.52 -1.04
C LEU A 117 2.21 -19.68 -2.30
N ALA A 118 1.39 -18.68 -2.58
CA ALA A 118 0.68 -18.55 -3.85
C ALA A 118 1.65 -18.59 -5.04
N ASP A 119 1.17 -19.02 -6.21
CA ASP A 119 1.95 -18.97 -7.44
C ASP A 119 2.31 -17.53 -7.82
N GLU A 120 3.23 -17.39 -8.77
CA GLU A 120 3.64 -16.11 -9.31
C GLU A 120 2.59 -15.58 -10.28
N LYS A 121 2.38 -14.26 -10.30
CA LYS A 121 1.49 -13.60 -11.26
C LYS A 121 2.25 -12.50 -12.01
N ALA A 122 2.87 -12.88 -13.13
CA ALA A 122 3.66 -11.97 -13.94
C ALA A 122 2.83 -11.11 -14.91
N GLU A 123 1.57 -11.47 -15.16
CA GLU A 123 0.70 -10.83 -16.14
C GLU A 123 -0.79 -11.13 -15.88
N GLY A 124 -1.67 -10.68 -16.75
CA GLY A 124 -3.11 -10.93 -16.65
C GLY A 124 -3.79 -10.02 -15.62
N TYR A 125 -3.25 -8.83 -15.37
CA TYR A 125 -3.89 -7.81 -14.57
C TYR A 125 -4.88 -7.01 -15.42
N THR A 126 -6.02 -6.68 -14.82
CA THR A 126 -7.00 -5.76 -15.39
C THR A 126 -6.55 -4.32 -15.09
N LEU A 127 -6.57 -3.45 -16.11
CA LEU A 127 -6.19 -2.05 -15.94
C LEU A 127 -7.04 -1.35 -14.89
N LEU A 128 -6.38 -0.81 -13.87
CA LEU A 128 -6.94 0.10 -12.89
C LEU A 128 -6.56 1.54 -13.24
N GLN A 129 -7.56 2.41 -13.39
CA GLN A 129 -7.35 3.80 -13.77
C GLN A 129 -7.64 4.76 -12.62
N TYR A 130 -6.91 5.87 -12.54
CA TYR A 130 -7.24 6.95 -11.60
C TYR A 130 -8.62 7.54 -11.94
N GLY A 131 -9.42 7.77 -10.92
CA GLY A 131 -10.81 8.20 -11.02
C GLY A 131 -11.80 7.08 -11.33
N GLN A 132 -11.35 5.84 -11.56
CA GLN A 132 -12.25 4.68 -11.70
C GLN A 132 -13.03 4.48 -10.41
N LYS A 133 -14.30 4.08 -10.55
CA LYS A 133 -15.19 3.86 -9.40
C LYS A 133 -15.69 2.43 -9.38
N PHE A 134 -15.81 1.91 -8.16
CA PHE A 134 -16.43 0.62 -7.86
C PHE A 134 -17.61 0.89 -6.94
N ASP A 135 -18.81 0.68 -7.45
CA ASP A 135 -20.05 0.85 -6.69
C ASP A 135 -20.35 -0.45 -5.94
N LEU A 136 -20.42 -0.37 -4.62
CA LEU A 136 -20.73 -1.50 -3.74
C LEU A 136 -22.19 -1.50 -3.27
N GLY A 137 -23.00 -0.55 -3.74
CA GLY A 137 -24.40 -0.32 -3.40
C GLY A 137 -24.60 0.86 -2.44
N ASN A 138 -24.09 0.78 -1.22
CA ASN A 138 -24.16 1.87 -0.23
C ASN A 138 -22.80 2.54 0.04
N GLU A 139 -21.79 2.20 -0.71
CA GLU A 139 -20.46 2.80 -0.69
C GLU A 139 -19.88 2.79 -2.10
N VAL A 140 -19.16 3.85 -2.46
CA VAL A 140 -18.41 3.94 -3.72
C VAL A 140 -16.92 4.08 -3.43
N LEU A 141 -16.13 3.17 -3.97
CA LEU A 141 -14.68 3.29 -3.95
C LEU A 141 -14.21 4.08 -5.16
N GLU A 142 -13.48 5.17 -4.97
CA GLU A 142 -12.85 5.94 -6.06
C GLU A 142 -11.33 5.79 -6.01
N ILE A 143 -10.72 5.47 -7.14
CA ILE A 143 -9.26 5.25 -7.25
C ILE A 143 -8.55 6.60 -7.41
N VAL A 144 -7.63 6.87 -6.50
CA VAL A 144 -6.91 8.14 -6.39
C VAL A 144 -5.45 7.96 -6.79
N ASN A 145 -4.87 8.96 -7.48
CA ASN A 145 -3.45 8.93 -7.85
C ASN A 145 -2.57 9.18 -6.62
N LEU A 146 -1.82 8.19 -6.20
CA LEU A 146 -0.77 8.32 -5.18
C LEU A 146 0.58 7.77 -5.69
N GLY A 147 0.81 7.82 -6.99
CA GLY A 147 2.07 7.37 -7.59
C GLY A 147 3.27 8.07 -6.96
N GLY A 148 4.26 7.29 -6.54
CA GLY A 148 5.46 7.75 -5.87
C GLY A 148 6.22 6.59 -5.26
N HIS A 149 5.68 5.97 -4.21
CA HIS A 149 6.22 4.77 -3.57
C HIS A 149 6.47 3.66 -4.60
N THR A 150 5.50 3.41 -5.47
CA THR A 150 5.70 2.80 -6.78
C THR A 150 5.12 3.71 -7.87
N PRO A 151 5.52 3.54 -9.15
CA PRO A 151 4.99 4.36 -10.24
C PRO A 151 3.47 4.28 -10.41
N GLY A 152 2.87 3.14 -10.07
CA GLY A 152 1.45 2.86 -10.20
C GLY A 152 0.67 2.85 -8.88
N SER A 153 1.26 3.27 -7.77
CA SER A 153 0.56 3.34 -6.49
C SER A 153 -0.75 4.09 -6.58
N VAL A 154 -1.79 3.52 -5.97
CA VAL A 154 -3.11 4.13 -5.86
C VAL A 154 -3.54 4.26 -4.40
N GLY A 155 -4.29 5.31 -4.10
CA GLY A 155 -5.16 5.37 -2.93
C GLY A 155 -6.57 4.91 -3.29
N ILE A 156 -7.33 4.49 -2.30
CA ILE A 156 -8.74 4.12 -2.46
C ILE A 156 -9.57 5.00 -1.53
N LEU A 157 -10.35 5.89 -2.11
CA LEU A 157 -11.25 6.76 -1.38
C LEU A 157 -12.60 6.07 -1.21
N PHE A 158 -12.97 5.81 0.04
CA PHE A 158 -14.30 5.39 0.46
C PHE A 158 -15.14 6.67 0.59
N THR A 159 -16.03 6.90 -0.38
CA THR A 159 -16.66 8.22 -0.56
C THR A 159 -17.69 8.55 0.50
N GLU A 160 -18.46 7.55 0.94
CA GLU A 160 -19.49 7.73 1.97
C GLU A 160 -18.89 7.70 3.39
N GLU A 161 -17.94 6.78 3.62
CA GLU A 161 -17.19 6.68 4.89
C GLU A 161 -16.21 7.85 5.09
N ARG A 162 -15.88 8.61 4.04
CA ARG A 162 -14.90 9.71 4.03
C ARG A 162 -13.52 9.26 4.55
N ILE A 163 -13.08 8.08 4.11
CA ILE A 163 -11.80 7.47 4.48
C ILE A 163 -10.95 7.30 3.22
N LEU A 164 -9.69 7.72 3.28
CA LEU A 164 -8.68 7.43 2.25
C LEU A 164 -7.77 6.30 2.73
N LEU A 165 -7.83 5.14 2.08
CA LEU A 165 -6.79 4.14 2.19
C LEU A 165 -5.60 4.60 1.34
N ALA A 166 -4.59 5.15 1.99
CA ALA A 166 -3.38 5.66 1.35
C ALA A 166 -2.28 4.59 1.26
N GLY A 167 -2.43 3.49 1.99
CA GLY A 167 -1.50 2.37 1.97
C GLY A 167 -0.07 2.79 2.33
N ASP A 168 0.88 2.40 1.51
CA ASP A 168 2.29 2.75 1.63
C ASP A 168 2.65 4.00 0.84
N ALA A 169 1.75 4.43 -0.04
CA ALA A 169 2.00 5.52 -0.96
C ALA A 169 2.12 6.88 -0.27
N CYS A 170 1.37 7.10 0.83
CA CYS A 170 1.46 8.32 1.63
C CYS A 170 1.14 7.99 3.09
N CYS A 171 2.14 7.72 3.89
CA CYS A 171 2.02 7.30 5.28
C CYS A 171 3.03 8.03 6.17
N SER A 172 3.03 7.74 7.47
CA SER A 172 3.93 8.41 8.42
C SER A 172 5.43 8.18 8.12
N PHE A 173 5.76 7.08 7.44
CA PHE A 173 7.11 6.80 6.97
C PHE A 173 7.06 6.14 5.58
N THR A 174 7.10 6.96 4.54
CA THR A 174 7.08 6.49 3.15
C THR A 174 8.50 6.19 2.65
N LEU A 175 8.61 5.23 1.71
CA LEU A 175 9.86 4.81 1.08
C LEU A 175 9.81 5.11 -0.43
N LEU A 176 10.84 5.77 -0.97
CA LEU A 176 11.10 5.87 -2.40
C LEU A 176 12.41 5.14 -2.71
N PHE A 177 12.29 3.98 -3.34
CA PHE A 177 13.42 3.05 -3.55
C PHE A 177 14.35 3.47 -4.68
N GLY A 178 13.90 4.36 -5.57
CA GLY A 178 14.67 4.80 -6.75
C GLY A 178 14.60 3.84 -7.93
N GLY A 179 15.32 4.17 -9.00
CA GLY A 179 15.33 3.38 -10.22
C GLY A 179 13.95 3.21 -10.85
N LYS A 180 13.54 1.97 -11.06
CA LYS A 180 12.22 1.61 -11.58
C LYS A 180 11.17 1.33 -10.49
N GLU A 181 11.63 1.24 -9.24
CA GLU A 181 10.77 0.87 -8.12
C GLU A 181 9.91 2.04 -7.62
N SER A 182 10.36 3.29 -7.79
CA SER A 182 9.60 4.46 -7.37
C SER A 182 9.73 5.63 -8.36
N LEU A 183 8.89 6.63 -8.19
CA LEU A 183 9.05 7.90 -8.90
C LEU A 183 10.09 8.78 -8.19
N SER A 184 10.48 9.87 -8.87
CA SER A 184 11.29 10.91 -8.25
C SER A 184 10.52 11.64 -7.14
N VAL A 185 11.24 12.25 -6.20
CA VAL A 185 10.66 13.09 -5.14
C VAL A 185 9.78 14.20 -5.74
N ARG A 186 10.19 14.76 -6.88
CA ARG A 186 9.42 15.79 -7.59
C ARG A 186 8.09 15.26 -8.11
N GLU A 187 8.09 14.15 -8.85
CA GLU A 187 6.87 13.56 -9.39
C GLU A 187 5.93 13.11 -8.27
N TYR A 188 6.49 12.50 -7.22
CA TYR A 188 5.72 12.11 -6.04
C TYR A 188 5.03 13.32 -5.39
N ARG A 189 5.78 14.39 -5.13
CA ARG A 189 5.23 15.65 -4.59
C ARG A 189 4.10 16.19 -5.47
N ASP A 190 4.31 16.24 -6.79
CA ASP A 190 3.34 16.81 -7.73
C ASP A 190 2.05 15.99 -7.76
N ASN A 191 2.14 14.65 -7.70
CA ASN A 191 0.99 13.76 -7.55
C ASN A 191 0.24 14.00 -6.22
N LEU A 192 0.96 14.20 -5.11
CA LEU A 192 0.34 14.50 -3.82
C LEU A 192 -0.38 15.86 -3.83
N ILE A 193 0.21 16.88 -4.47
CA ILE A 193 -0.41 18.20 -4.61
C ILE A 193 -1.71 18.09 -5.41
N GLU A 194 -1.68 17.45 -6.59
CA GLU A 194 -2.87 17.25 -7.41
C GLU A 194 -3.97 16.50 -6.63
N THR A 195 -3.58 15.46 -5.93
CA THR A 195 -4.51 14.67 -5.11
C THR A 195 -5.09 15.50 -3.96
N TRP A 196 -4.26 16.25 -3.24
CA TRP A 196 -4.71 17.11 -2.15
C TRP A 196 -5.70 18.15 -2.65
N GLU A 197 -5.36 18.88 -3.72
CA GLU A 197 -6.24 19.92 -4.30
C GLU A 197 -7.60 19.36 -4.72
N LYS A 198 -7.64 18.13 -5.21
CA LYS A 198 -8.88 17.52 -5.72
C LYS A 198 -9.72 16.84 -4.64
N TYR A 199 -9.11 16.30 -3.58
CA TYR A 199 -9.78 15.35 -2.69
C TYR A 199 -9.75 15.72 -1.21
N HIS A 200 -9.00 16.74 -0.75
CA HIS A 200 -8.80 17.05 0.68
C HIS A 200 -10.09 17.28 1.46
N ASP A 201 -11.15 17.75 0.85
CA ASP A 201 -12.46 17.97 1.45
C ASP A 201 -13.38 16.74 1.41
N ARG A 202 -12.90 15.63 0.83
CA ARG A 202 -13.68 14.41 0.64
C ARG A 202 -13.31 13.27 1.58
N PHE A 203 -12.30 13.42 2.40
CA PHE A 203 -11.93 12.47 3.45
C PHE A 203 -11.49 13.18 4.73
N ASP A 204 -11.81 12.55 5.85
CA ASP A 204 -11.49 13.05 7.19
C ASP A 204 -10.50 12.15 7.91
N THR A 205 -10.28 10.93 7.39
CA THR A 205 -9.43 9.90 7.98
C THR A 205 -8.57 9.26 6.92
N MET A 206 -7.35 8.87 7.28
CA MET A 206 -6.47 8.05 6.46
C MET A 206 -6.20 6.71 7.15
N ILE A 207 -6.14 5.62 6.37
CA ILE A 207 -5.75 4.29 6.83
C ILE A 207 -4.59 3.75 5.97
N TYR A 208 -3.83 2.82 6.52
CA TYR A 208 -2.51 2.42 6.01
C TYR A 208 -2.36 0.91 5.94
N SER A 209 -1.38 0.45 5.14
CA SER A 209 -1.15 -0.99 4.96
C SER A 209 -0.23 -1.62 6.01
N HIS A 210 0.38 -0.84 6.89
CA HIS A 210 1.26 -1.37 7.95
C HIS A 210 0.93 -0.82 9.34
N PRO A 211 1.10 -1.63 10.41
CA PRO A 211 0.67 -1.27 11.76
C PRO A 211 1.50 -0.14 12.42
N HIS A 212 2.67 0.18 11.88
CA HIS A 212 3.51 1.26 12.39
C HIS A 212 3.17 2.62 11.78
N ASN A 213 2.34 2.65 10.73
CA ASN A 213 1.89 3.89 10.11
C ASN A 213 0.66 4.45 10.81
N TYR A 214 0.62 5.76 10.99
CA TYR A 214 -0.42 6.48 11.70
C TYR A 214 -0.55 7.93 11.20
N GLY A 215 -1.54 8.66 11.71
CA GLY A 215 -1.84 10.05 11.36
C GLY A 215 -3.12 10.16 10.54
N GLY A 216 -3.53 11.38 10.28
CA GLY A 216 -4.70 11.73 9.49
C GLY A 216 -4.31 12.46 8.20
N PRO A 217 -5.21 13.28 7.62
CA PRO A 217 -4.97 14.03 6.40
C PRO A 217 -3.72 14.93 6.43
N GLU A 218 -3.29 15.37 7.62
CA GLU A 218 -2.09 16.17 7.83
C GLU A 218 -0.80 15.47 7.36
N VAL A 219 -0.79 14.14 7.28
CA VAL A 219 0.36 13.38 6.77
C VAL A 219 0.64 13.75 5.32
N MET A 220 -0.40 13.93 4.50
CA MET A 220 -0.22 14.27 3.08
C MET A 220 0.35 15.70 2.91
N THR A 221 -0.17 16.68 3.65
CA THR A 221 0.37 18.05 3.58
C THR A 221 1.79 18.15 4.10
N GLN A 222 2.09 17.44 5.20
CA GLN A 222 3.45 17.37 5.74
C GLN A 222 4.42 16.65 4.78
N MET A 223 3.95 15.64 4.03
CA MET A 223 4.76 14.96 3.02
C MET A 223 5.07 15.88 1.83
N ILE A 224 4.09 16.67 1.37
CA ILE A 224 4.29 17.69 0.32
C ILE A 224 5.35 18.71 0.77
N GLU A 225 5.24 19.24 1.99
CA GLU A 225 6.23 20.16 2.56
C GLU A 225 7.63 19.52 2.63
N LEU A 226 7.70 18.26 3.09
CA LEU A 226 8.95 17.53 3.20
C LEU A 226 9.62 17.29 1.84
N CYS A 227 8.83 16.95 0.82
CA CYS A 227 9.33 16.83 -0.55
C CYS A 227 9.91 18.18 -1.05
N ASN A 228 9.26 19.31 -0.75
CA ASN A 228 9.81 20.64 -1.08
C ASN A 228 11.14 20.88 -0.37
N GLU A 229 11.24 20.54 0.92
CA GLU A 229 12.51 20.69 1.67
C GLU A 229 13.64 19.85 1.06
N ILE A 230 13.35 18.61 0.64
CA ILE A 230 14.32 17.73 -0.04
C ILE A 230 14.79 18.36 -1.35
N LEU A 231 13.85 18.81 -2.19
CA LEU A 231 14.15 19.39 -3.51
C LEU A 231 14.92 20.72 -3.41
N GLU A 232 14.83 21.42 -2.29
CA GLU A 232 15.56 22.64 -1.99
C GLU A 232 16.86 22.40 -1.20
N GLY A 233 17.17 21.14 -0.87
CA GLY A 233 18.36 20.77 -0.10
C GLY A 233 18.32 21.24 1.36
N ARG A 234 17.14 21.33 1.96
CA ARG A 234 16.91 21.79 3.34
C ARG A 234 16.50 20.66 4.29
N ASP A 235 16.51 19.43 3.81
CA ASP A 235 16.32 18.24 4.64
C ASP A 235 17.61 17.88 5.38
N ASP A 236 17.51 16.97 6.36
CA ASP A 236 18.66 16.58 7.20
C ASP A 236 19.60 15.59 6.49
N ARG A 237 19.16 14.94 5.41
CA ARG A 237 19.92 13.99 4.57
C ARG A 237 20.68 12.94 5.36
N ILE A 238 20.02 12.27 6.30
CA ILE A 238 20.64 11.25 7.14
C ILE A 238 20.88 10.01 6.29
N GLU A 239 22.14 9.64 6.08
CA GLU A 239 22.51 8.46 5.31
C GLU A 239 21.95 7.18 5.96
N LYS A 240 21.29 6.36 5.17
CA LYS A 240 20.82 5.05 5.55
C LYS A 240 20.81 4.12 4.33
N PRO A 241 21.38 2.90 4.44
CA PRO A 241 21.25 1.92 3.38
C PRO A 241 19.77 1.65 3.07
N GLY A 242 19.42 1.67 1.80
CA GLY A 242 18.08 1.25 1.36
C GLY A 242 17.87 -0.25 1.53
N MET A 243 16.62 -0.68 1.43
CA MET A 243 16.22 -2.08 1.62
C MET A 243 16.90 -3.04 0.63
N PHE A 244 17.18 -2.57 -0.57
CA PHE A 244 17.86 -3.34 -1.64
C PHE A 244 19.35 -2.94 -1.78
N GLY A 245 19.92 -2.29 -0.75
CA GLY A 245 21.33 -1.89 -0.72
C GLY A 245 21.66 -0.61 -1.50
N GLN A 246 20.66 0.09 -2.03
CA GLN A 246 20.85 1.39 -2.69
C GLN A 246 21.26 2.47 -1.67
N HIS A 247 21.99 3.49 -2.16
CA HIS A 247 22.30 4.68 -1.35
C HIS A 247 21.03 5.50 -1.16
N SER A 248 20.64 5.72 0.08
CA SER A 248 19.43 6.46 0.42
C SER A 248 19.61 7.35 1.64
N TYR A 249 18.66 8.25 1.83
CA TYR A 249 18.62 9.22 2.92
C TYR A 249 17.28 9.17 3.63
N ILE A 250 17.28 9.42 4.95
CA ILE A 250 16.09 9.79 5.70
C ILE A 250 16.02 11.31 5.73
N ALA A 251 14.89 11.87 5.35
CA ALA A 251 14.71 13.31 5.20
C ALA A 251 14.80 14.08 6.51
N LYS A 252 14.30 13.54 7.62
CA LYS A 252 14.34 14.19 8.93
C LYS A 252 14.82 13.26 10.04
N ALA A 253 15.65 13.80 10.92
CA ALA A 253 16.05 13.13 12.15
C ALA A 253 14.85 12.83 13.04
N THR A 254 14.96 11.71 13.76
CA THR A 254 13.97 11.31 14.77
C THR A 254 14.66 10.98 16.09
N ASP A 255 13.92 11.09 17.19
CA ASP A 255 14.36 10.60 18.50
C ASP A 255 14.37 9.06 18.54
N GLN A 256 14.77 8.51 19.68
CA GLN A 256 14.81 7.06 19.90
C GLN A 256 13.44 6.37 19.81
N PHE A 257 12.35 7.13 19.77
CA PHE A 257 10.98 6.65 19.61
C PHE A 257 10.43 6.88 18.19
N GLY A 258 11.27 7.34 17.26
CA GLY A 258 10.87 7.62 15.87
C GLY A 258 10.14 8.94 15.67
N ARG A 259 10.11 9.85 16.66
CA ARG A 259 9.39 11.12 16.60
C ARG A 259 10.31 12.23 16.11
N ARG A 260 9.81 13.05 15.18
CA ARG A 260 10.52 14.23 14.69
C ARG A 260 10.56 15.34 15.75
N PRO A 261 11.69 16.08 15.90
CA PRO A 261 11.81 17.19 16.85
C PRO A 261 10.85 18.36 16.58
N ASP A 262 10.42 18.54 15.32
CA ASP A 262 9.47 19.59 14.91
C ASP A 262 8.01 19.22 15.15
N GLY A 263 7.73 18.04 15.74
CA GLY A 263 6.40 17.55 16.07
C GLY A 263 5.58 17.06 14.87
N LYS A 264 6.11 17.10 13.64
CA LYS A 264 5.46 16.55 12.45
C LYS A 264 5.52 15.03 12.43
N ILE A 265 4.56 14.41 11.75
CA ILE A 265 4.42 12.95 11.68
C ILE A 265 5.16 12.38 10.47
N ALA A 266 4.96 12.98 9.28
CA ALA A 266 5.44 12.44 8.02
C ALA A 266 6.96 12.47 7.92
N ASN A 267 7.56 11.36 7.51
CA ASN A 267 8.97 11.27 7.15
C ASN A 267 9.14 10.44 5.87
N LEU A 268 10.25 10.64 5.18
CA LEU A 268 10.54 10.02 3.90
C LEU A 268 11.94 9.44 3.92
N GLN A 269 12.07 8.16 3.55
CA GLN A 269 13.35 7.62 3.12
C GLN A 269 13.34 7.57 1.59
N TYR A 270 14.35 8.16 0.96
CA TYR A 270 14.43 8.29 -0.49
C TYR A 270 15.81 7.90 -1.01
N ALA A 271 15.85 7.21 -2.15
CA ALA A 271 17.10 6.88 -2.81
C ALA A 271 17.75 8.14 -3.41
N ALA A 272 19.08 8.15 -3.46
CA ALA A 272 19.83 9.32 -3.91
C ALA A 272 19.55 9.72 -5.37
N ASP A 273 19.13 8.78 -6.20
CA ASP A 273 18.80 8.97 -7.62
C ASP A 273 17.36 9.46 -7.87
N THR A 274 16.56 9.69 -6.80
CA THR A 274 15.19 10.20 -6.90
C THR A 274 15.07 11.73 -6.82
N VAL A 275 16.14 12.44 -6.53
CA VAL A 275 16.15 13.90 -6.34
C VAL A 275 16.59 14.64 -7.60
#